data_de94aeb8a23e1723e55c21fc6beb263c
#
_entry.id   de94aeb8a23e1723e55c21fc6beb263c
#
_cell.length_a   1.000
_cell.length_b   1.000
_cell.length_c   1.000
_cell.angle_alpha   90.00
_cell.angle_beta   90.00
_cell.angle_gamma   90.00
#
_symmetry.space_group_name_H-M   'P 1'
#
loop_
_entity.id
_entity.type
_entity.pdbx_description
1 polymer ?
#
loop_
_entity_poly.entity_id
_entity_poly.type
_entity_poly.pdbx_seq_one_letter_code
_entity_poly.pdbx_strand_id
1 'polypeptide(L)'
;NGKRMILGTSVALSEAEVHWRTFLSSLRERGIGIPDLVTSDAHEGLKSALKATLNASPWQRCQFHLQQNAQAYIPKVSMRQEVADDIRYIFNARNRPEADMRLNEIVEKYSKSAPDLARWMENAIPEGLTIFAFPENIRRRLRTSNMCETLNSQIKRRTRVAGLFPNEASILRLVSAILMDISEEWESGKTYLPQISSN
;
A
#
# COMPACT_ATOMS: atom_id res chain seq x y z
N ASN A 1 15.44 -5.97 12.74
CA ASN A 1 15.08 -5.66 14.13
C ASN A 1 13.56 -5.50 14.32
N GLY A 2 12.73 -5.57 13.26
CA GLY A 2 11.27 -5.45 13.30
C GLY A 2 10.73 -4.06 13.64
N LYS A 3 11.56 -3.05 13.68
CA LYS A 3 11.15 -1.65 13.91
C LYS A 3 10.67 -0.99 12.62
N ARG A 4 9.88 0.06 12.75
CA ARG A 4 9.53 0.94 11.65
C ARG A 4 10.57 2.04 11.52
N MET A 5 10.80 2.45 10.29
CA MET A 5 11.72 3.53 9.97
C MET A 5 11.17 4.31 8.76
N ILE A 6 11.32 5.61 8.76
CA ILE A 6 11.00 6.44 7.60
C ILE A 6 12.26 6.58 6.75
N LEU A 7 12.23 6.03 5.55
CA LEU A 7 13.41 5.98 4.67
C LEU A 7 13.65 7.28 3.89
N GLY A 8 12.61 8.06 3.67
CA GLY A 8 12.73 9.33 2.95
C GLY A 8 11.38 9.94 2.59
N THR A 9 11.44 11.14 2.07
CA THR A 9 10.34 11.90 1.50
C THR A 9 10.84 12.71 0.31
N SER A 10 9.95 13.01 -0.62
CA SER A 10 10.21 13.94 -1.71
C SER A 10 8.99 14.79 -1.98
N VAL A 11 9.20 15.92 -2.62
CA VAL A 11 8.14 16.80 -3.12
C VAL A 11 8.18 16.76 -4.63
N ALA A 12 7.03 16.59 -5.26
CA ALA A 12 6.91 16.60 -6.71
C ALA A 12 5.58 17.22 -7.12
N LEU A 13 5.54 17.83 -8.29
CA LEU A 13 4.34 18.46 -8.85
C LEU A 13 3.32 17.45 -9.38
N SER A 14 3.75 16.21 -9.60
CA SER A 14 2.89 15.14 -10.12
C SER A 14 3.37 13.75 -9.64
N GLU A 15 2.50 12.76 -9.78
CA GLU A 15 2.83 11.35 -9.51
C GLU A 15 3.37 10.64 -10.77
N ALA A 16 4.04 11.35 -11.68
CA ALA A 16 4.63 10.77 -12.87
C ALA A 16 5.75 9.77 -12.52
N GLU A 17 5.94 8.77 -13.38
CA GLU A 17 6.94 7.71 -13.20
C GLU A 17 8.34 8.27 -12.93
N VAL A 18 8.73 9.36 -13.60
CA VAL A 18 10.06 9.95 -13.46
C VAL A 18 10.36 10.39 -12.02
N HIS A 19 9.38 10.98 -11.33
CA HIS A 19 9.54 11.43 -9.94
C HIS A 19 9.64 10.24 -8.98
N TRP A 20 8.83 9.22 -9.18
CA TRP A 20 8.91 7.99 -8.41
C TRP A 20 10.25 7.27 -8.64
N ARG A 21 10.72 7.19 -9.89
CA ARG A 21 11.99 6.58 -10.24
C ARG A 21 13.16 7.32 -9.58
N THR A 22 13.18 8.65 -9.64
CA THR A 22 14.21 9.47 -8.97
C THR A 22 14.21 9.23 -7.46
N PHE A 23 13.06 9.22 -6.83
CA PHE A 23 12.93 8.94 -5.39
C PHE A 23 13.43 7.54 -5.02
N LEU A 24 12.98 6.51 -5.70
CA LEU A 24 13.40 5.12 -5.44
C LEU A 24 14.89 4.90 -5.70
N SER A 25 15.45 5.51 -6.75
CA SER A 25 16.88 5.47 -7.04
C SER A 25 17.70 6.12 -5.92
N SER A 26 17.25 7.27 -5.40
CA SER A 26 17.93 7.92 -4.27
C SER A 26 17.96 7.04 -3.00
N LEU A 27 16.91 6.25 -2.76
CA LEU A 27 16.92 5.27 -1.67
C LEU A 27 17.96 4.17 -1.89
N ARG A 28 18.08 3.68 -3.13
CA ARG A 28 19.09 2.68 -3.51
C ARG A 28 20.52 3.20 -3.36
N GLU A 29 20.78 4.41 -3.81
CA GLU A 29 22.07 5.09 -3.68
C GLU A 29 22.48 5.28 -2.21
N ARG A 30 21.51 5.48 -1.32
CA ARG A 30 21.71 5.57 0.13
C ARG A 30 21.88 4.20 0.80
N GLY A 31 21.95 3.11 0.04
CA GLY A 31 22.24 1.77 0.54
C GLY A 31 20.99 0.96 0.94
N ILE A 32 19.78 1.41 0.61
CA ILE A 32 18.60 0.58 0.84
C ILE A 32 18.67 -0.64 -0.08
N GLY A 33 18.65 -1.83 0.51
CA GLY A 33 18.60 -3.11 -0.19
C GLY A 33 17.33 -3.30 -1.00
N ILE A 34 17.20 -4.45 -1.67
CA ILE A 34 15.95 -4.86 -2.31
C ILE A 34 14.99 -5.31 -1.20
N PRO A 35 13.81 -4.67 -1.04
CA PRO A 35 12.86 -5.07 -0.01
C PRO A 35 12.19 -6.41 -0.35
N ASP A 36 11.88 -7.19 0.68
CA ASP A 36 11.16 -8.46 0.53
C ASP A 36 9.70 -8.26 0.06
N LEU A 37 9.15 -7.08 0.25
CA LEU A 37 7.80 -6.70 -0.20
C LEU A 37 7.69 -5.19 -0.32
N VAL A 38 7.02 -4.74 -1.37
CA VAL A 38 6.55 -3.34 -1.50
C VAL A 38 5.03 -3.34 -1.50
N THR A 39 4.42 -2.63 -0.54
CA THR A 39 2.96 -2.43 -0.50
C THR A 39 2.61 -0.99 -0.85
N SER A 40 1.77 -0.80 -1.86
CA SER A 40 1.30 0.53 -2.28
C SER A 40 -0.13 0.47 -2.84
N ASP A 41 -0.70 1.62 -3.17
CA ASP A 41 -1.82 1.69 -4.11
C ASP A 41 -1.36 1.37 -5.54
N ALA A 42 -2.30 1.35 -6.50
CA ALA A 42 -2.02 0.96 -7.87
C ALA A 42 -1.84 2.17 -8.80
N HIS A 43 -1.07 3.17 -8.37
CA HIS A 43 -0.72 4.27 -9.26
C HIS A 43 0.26 3.80 -10.36
N GLU A 44 -0.10 3.99 -11.63
CA GLU A 44 0.68 3.43 -12.76
C GLU A 44 2.12 3.97 -12.81
N GLY A 45 2.34 5.25 -12.53
CA GLY A 45 3.69 5.82 -12.46
C GLY A 45 4.55 5.16 -11.38
N LEU A 46 3.97 4.84 -10.21
CA LEU A 46 4.67 4.13 -9.15
C LEU A 46 4.95 2.67 -9.53
N LYS A 47 3.97 1.96 -10.12
CA LYS A 47 4.16 0.56 -10.59
C LYS A 47 5.29 0.48 -11.62
N SER A 48 5.31 1.38 -12.59
CA SER A 48 6.37 1.45 -13.61
C SER A 48 7.73 1.73 -12.98
N ALA A 49 7.80 2.68 -12.04
CA ALA A 49 9.04 3.00 -11.33
C ALA A 49 9.55 1.83 -10.48
N LEU A 50 8.67 1.13 -9.77
CA LEU A 50 9.02 -0.08 -8.98
C LEU A 50 9.60 -1.16 -9.87
N LYS A 51 8.96 -1.44 -11.01
CA LYS A 51 9.45 -2.42 -12.00
C LYS A 51 10.83 -2.05 -12.54
N ALA A 52 11.11 -0.76 -12.71
CA ALA A 52 12.39 -0.28 -13.23
C ALA A 52 13.51 -0.26 -12.18
N THR A 53 13.22 0.01 -10.91
CA THR A 53 14.23 0.25 -9.86
C THR A 53 14.33 -0.86 -8.81
N LEU A 54 13.22 -1.58 -8.58
CA LEU A 54 13.07 -2.63 -7.56
C LEU A 54 12.42 -3.89 -8.14
N ASN A 55 12.77 -4.28 -9.37
CA ASN A 55 12.16 -5.36 -10.12
C ASN A 55 12.17 -6.74 -9.43
N ALA A 56 13.10 -6.97 -8.52
CA ALA A 56 13.18 -8.21 -7.75
C ALA A 56 12.29 -8.22 -6.49
N SER A 57 11.68 -7.07 -6.14
CA SER A 57 10.77 -6.99 -4.99
C SER A 57 9.36 -7.39 -5.39
N PRO A 58 8.74 -8.35 -4.70
CA PRO A 58 7.31 -8.63 -4.86
C PRO A 58 6.50 -7.37 -4.54
N TRP A 59 5.48 -7.12 -5.35
CA TRP A 59 4.55 -6.01 -5.14
C TRP A 59 3.20 -6.50 -4.65
N GLN A 60 2.69 -5.84 -3.61
CA GLN A 60 1.37 -6.04 -3.01
C GLN A 60 0.54 -4.78 -3.21
N ARG A 61 -0.59 -4.88 -3.88
CA ARG A 61 -1.56 -3.78 -3.88
C ARG A 61 -2.23 -3.66 -2.53
N CYS A 62 -2.33 -2.44 -2.01
CA CYS A 62 -3.00 -2.16 -0.75
C CYS A 62 -4.44 -2.67 -0.76
N GLN A 63 -4.77 -3.62 0.13
CA GLN A 63 -6.09 -4.23 0.21
C GLN A 63 -7.19 -3.22 0.58
N PHE A 64 -6.85 -2.18 1.34
CA PHE A 64 -7.80 -1.11 1.66
C PHE A 64 -8.19 -0.32 0.41
N HIS A 65 -7.22 0.09 -0.42
CA HIS A 65 -7.50 0.78 -1.67
C HIS A 65 -8.21 -0.11 -2.70
N LEU A 66 -7.89 -1.41 -2.73
CA LEU A 66 -8.66 -2.37 -3.54
C LEU A 66 -10.13 -2.34 -3.15
N GLN A 67 -10.44 -2.44 -1.85
CA GLN A 67 -11.82 -2.42 -1.38
C GLN A 67 -12.53 -1.08 -1.67
N GLN A 68 -11.82 0.05 -1.56
CA GLN A 68 -12.35 1.35 -1.95
C GLN A 68 -12.63 1.43 -3.46
N ASN A 69 -11.69 0.96 -4.28
CA ASN A 69 -11.82 1.03 -5.74
C ASN A 69 -12.97 0.17 -6.28
N ALA A 70 -13.32 -0.93 -5.60
CA ALA A 70 -14.47 -1.75 -5.93
C ALA A 70 -15.78 -0.93 -5.97
N GLN A 71 -15.88 0.14 -5.16
CA GLN A 71 -17.08 0.98 -5.08
C GLN A 71 -17.49 1.59 -6.42
N ALA A 72 -16.52 1.84 -7.31
CA ALA A 72 -16.78 2.41 -8.65
C ALA A 72 -17.50 1.44 -9.59
N TYR A 73 -17.46 0.13 -9.30
CA TYR A 73 -18.03 -0.94 -10.13
C TYR A 73 -19.32 -1.52 -9.54
N ILE A 74 -19.77 -1.01 -8.39
CA ILE A 74 -20.98 -1.49 -7.72
C ILE A 74 -22.21 -0.78 -8.30
N PRO A 75 -23.15 -1.49 -8.96
CA PRO A 75 -24.26 -0.84 -9.67
C PRO A 75 -25.31 -0.25 -8.73
N LYS A 76 -25.43 -0.75 -7.50
CA LYS A 76 -26.46 -0.31 -6.51
C LYS A 76 -25.82 -0.08 -5.14
N VAL A 77 -26.17 1.03 -4.50
CA VAL A 77 -25.68 1.39 -3.15
C VAL A 77 -25.98 0.28 -2.13
N SER A 78 -27.14 -0.39 -2.24
CA SER A 78 -27.54 -1.49 -1.35
C SER A 78 -26.58 -2.70 -1.38
N MET A 79 -25.79 -2.88 -2.45
CA MET A 79 -24.83 -3.98 -2.58
C MET A 79 -23.48 -3.67 -1.92
N ARG A 80 -23.22 -2.42 -1.54
CA ARG A 80 -21.87 -2.00 -1.07
C ARG A 80 -21.38 -2.79 0.13
N GLN A 81 -22.25 -3.04 1.10
CA GLN A 81 -21.87 -3.76 2.31
C GLN A 81 -21.55 -5.22 1.98
N GLU A 82 -22.40 -5.87 1.21
CA GLU A 82 -22.23 -7.25 0.77
C GLU A 82 -20.91 -7.43 -0.02
N VAL A 83 -20.67 -6.57 -1.00
CA VAL A 83 -19.40 -6.60 -1.78
C VAL A 83 -18.19 -6.38 -0.89
N ALA A 84 -18.27 -5.47 0.07
CA ALA A 84 -17.18 -5.23 1.02
C ALA A 84 -16.90 -6.46 1.90
N ASP A 85 -17.94 -7.17 2.32
CA ASP A 85 -17.83 -8.41 3.09
C ASP A 85 -17.25 -9.54 2.25
N ASP A 86 -17.67 -9.69 1.01
CA ASP A 86 -17.14 -10.66 0.06
C ASP A 86 -15.66 -10.44 -0.25
N ILE A 87 -15.23 -9.19 -0.46
CA ILE A 87 -13.81 -8.87 -0.65
C ILE A 87 -13.01 -9.20 0.61
N ARG A 88 -13.53 -8.87 1.81
CA ARG A 88 -12.90 -9.27 3.07
C ARG A 88 -12.83 -10.78 3.25
N TYR A 89 -13.83 -11.51 2.81
CA TYR A 89 -13.85 -12.97 2.83
C TYR A 89 -12.70 -13.55 2.00
N ILE A 90 -12.43 -13.00 0.80
CA ILE A 90 -11.28 -13.38 -0.03
C ILE A 90 -9.96 -13.09 0.71
N PHE A 91 -9.79 -11.87 1.22
CA PHE A 91 -8.55 -11.42 1.87
C PHE A 91 -8.25 -12.12 3.21
N ASN A 92 -9.25 -12.70 3.85
CA ASN A 92 -9.11 -13.45 5.09
C ASN A 92 -8.98 -14.98 4.88
N ALA A 93 -8.68 -15.43 3.67
CA ALA A 93 -8.33 -16.81 3.39
C ALA A 93 -7.06 -17.23 4.16
N ARG A 94 -6.92 -18.52 4.45
CA ARG A 94 -5.76 -19.06 5.16
C ARG A 94 -4.48 -19.11 4.30
N ASN A 95 -4.66 -19.34 3.00
CA ASN A 95 -3.58 -19.47 2.03
C ASN A 95 -4.01 -18.98 0.64
N ARG A 96 -3.05 -18.92 -0.30
CA ARG A 96 -3.29 -18.45 -1.66
C ARG A 96 -4.30 -19.30 -2.43
N PRO A 97 -4.23 -20.64 -2.43
CA PRO A 97 -5.24 -21.48 -3.11
C PRO A 97 -6.65 -21.22 -2.62
N GLU A 98 -6.86 -21.07 -1.31
CA GLU A 98 -8.17 -20.75 -0.75
C GLU A 98 -8.65 -19.35 -1.16
N ALA A 99 -7.74 -18.36 -1.22
CA ALA A 99 -8.07 -17.03 -1.69
C ALA A 99 -8.51 -17.04 -3.17
N ASP A 100 -7.80 -17.79 -4.01
CA ASP A 100 -8.14 -17.92 -5.43
C ASP A 100 -9.48 -18.65 -5.62
N MET A 101 -9.76 -19.70 -4.84
CA MET A 101 -11.06 -20.39 -4.84
C MET A 101 -12.20 -19.43 -4.45
N ARG A 102 -12.04 -18.68 -3.36
CA ARG A 102 -13.04 -17.70 -2.91
C ARG A 102 -13.25 -16.59 -3.92
N LEU A 103 -12.18 -16.13 -4.58
CA LEU A 103 -12.28 -15.14 -5.65
C LEU A 103 -13.15 -15.65 -6.79
N ASN A 104 -12.90 -16.88 -7.26
CA ASN A 104 -13.69 -17.48 -8.34
C ASN A 104 -15.17 -17.62 -7.97
N GLU A 105 -15.47 -18.04 -6.73
CA GLU A 105 -16.82 -18.13 -6.18
C GLU A 105 -17.53 -16.77 -6.21
N ILE A 106 -16.86 -15.71 -5.78
CA ILE A 106 -17.43 -14.37 -5.73
C ILE A 106 -17.59 -13.77 -7.13
N VAL A 107 -16.63 -13.99 -8.02
CA VAL A 107 -16.73 -13.58 -9.44
C VAL A 107 -17.94 -14.22 -10.10
N GLU A 108 -18.19 -15.53 -9.89
CA GLU A 108 -19.36 -16.22 -10.41
C GLU A 108 -20.66 -15.66 -9.80
N LYS A 109 -20.69 -15.39 -8.48
CA LYS A 109 -21.83 -14.76 -7.79
C LYS A 109 -22.26 -13.45 -8.46
N TYR A 110 -21.30 -12.62 -8.87
CA TYR A 110 -21.57 -11.31 -9.48
C TYR A 110 -21.62 -11.31 -11.01
N SER A 111 -21.32 -12.42 -11.67
CA SER A 111 -21.24 -12.53 -13.14
C SER A 111 -22.47 -12.00 -13.86
N LYS A 112 -23.67 -12.24 -13.31
CA LYS A 112 -24.98 -11.83 -13.90
C LYS A 112 -25.50 -10.52 -13.32
N SER A 113 -25.33 -10.28 -12.02
CA SER A 113 -25.92 -9.14 -11.31
C SER A 113 -25.08 -7.87 -11.35
N ALA A 114 -23.76 -8.00 -11.49
CA ALA A 114 -22.78 -6.91 -11.56
C ALA A 114 -21.57 -7.31 -12.41
N PRO A 115 -21.70 -7.50 -13.74
CA PRO A 115 -20.68 -8.08 -14.60
C PRO A 115 -19.38 -7.23 -14.65
N ASP A 116 -19.48 -5.91 -14.55
CA ASP A 116 -18.31 -5.04 -14.50
C ASP A 116 -17.54 -5.17 -13.19
N LEU A 117 -18.24 -5.35 -12.07
CA LEU A 117 -17.63 -5.67 -10.78
C LEU A 117 -16.90 -7.03 -10.83
N ALA A 118 -17.56 -8.06 -11.37
CA ALA A 118 -17.00 -9.40 -11.51
C ALA A 118 -15.69 -9.36 -12.32
N ARG A 119 -15.71 -8.71 -13.49
CA ARG A 119 -14.53 -8.54 -14.35
C ARG A 119 -13.41 -7.75 -13.66
N TRP A 120 -13.78 -6.69 -12.93
CA TRP A 120 -12.82 -5.92 -12.17
C TRP A 120 -12.18 -6.76 -11.05
N MET A 121 -12.99 -7.52 -10.31
CA MET A 121 -12.48 -8.39 -9.23
C MET A 121 -11.50 -9.44 -9.76
N GLU A 122 -11.83 -10.11 -10.86
CA GLU A 122 -10.98 -11.11 -11.50
C GLU A 122 -9.60 -10.55 -11.85
N ASN A 123 -9.52 -9.30 -12.33
CA ASN A 123 -8.27 -8.67 -12.75
C ASN A 123 -7.52 -7.98 -11.59
N ALA A 124 -8.22 -7.34 -10.67
CA ALA A 124 -7.60 -6.47 -9.68
C ALA A 124 -7.30 -7.17 -8.34
N ILE A 125 -8.17 -8.06 -7.87
CA ILE A 125 -7.99 -8.72 -6.57
C ILE A 125 -6.69 -9.54 -6.49
N PRO A 126 -6.22 -10.26 -7.54
CA PRO A 126 -4.96 -11.00 -7.50
C PRO A 126 -3.74 -10.16 -7.12
N GLU A 127 -3.72 -8.86 -7.47
CA GLU A 127 -2.67 -7.91 -7.07
C GLU A 127 -2.59 -7.69 -5.54
N GLY A 128 -3.68 -7.95 -4.83
CA GLY A 128 -3.80 -7.87 -3.36
C GLY A 128 -3.52 -9.19 -2.63
N LEU A 129 -3.12 -10.24 -3.34
CA LEU A 129 -2.93 -11.58 -2.77
C LEU A 129 -1.44 -12.00 -2.66
N THR A 130 -0.49 -11.13 -3.04
CA THR A 130 0.96 -11.37 -2.90
C THR A 130 1.34 -11.67 -1.45
N ILE A 131 0.61 -11.09 -0.51
CA ILE A 131 0.80 -11.26 0.92
C ILE A 131 0.75 -12.73 1.38
N PHE A 132 0.08 -13.61 0.66
CA PHE A 132 -0.01 -15.04 1.02
C PHE A 132 1.33 -15.80 0.88
N ALA A 133 2.33 -15.22 0.21
CA ALA A 133 3.69 -15.74 0.22
C ALA A 133 4.43 -15.53 1.55
N PHE A 134 3.86 -14.75 2.48
CA PHE A 134 4.47 -14.41 3.77
C PHE A 134 3.81 -15.15 4.93
N PRO A 135 4.54 -15.33 6.06
CA PRO A 135 4.00 -15.97 7.26
C PRO A 135 2.72 -15.29 7.77
N GLU A 136 1.76 -16.07 8.22
CA GLU A 136 0.42 -15.59 8.61
C GLU A 136 0.46 -14.50 9.68
N ASN A 137 1.34 -14.65 10.68
CA ASN A 137 1.46 -13.75 11.82
C ASN A 137 1.88 -12.31 11.46
N ILE A 138 2.45 -12.10 10.25
CA ILE A 138 2.85 -10.76 9.78
C ILE A 138 1.95 -10.19 8.67
N ARG A 139 1.14 -11.03 7.99
CA ARG A 139 0.32 -10.63 6.83
C ARG A 139 -0.54 -9.41 7.11
N ARG A 140 -1.20 -9.37 8.28
CA ARG A 140 -2.08 -8.26 8.66
C ARG A 140 -1.38 -6.91 8.66
N ARG A 141 -0.07 -6.87 8.94
CA ARG A 141 0.72 -5.63 9.00
C ARG A 141 1.30 -5.21 7.66
N LEU A 142 1.34 -6.13 6.69
CA LEU A 142 1.94 -5.92 5.38
C LEU A 142 0.92 -5.67 4.27
N ARG A 143 -0.36 -5.99 4.49
CA ARG A 143 -1.40 -5.98 3.46
C ARG A 143 -1.95 -4.59 3.09
N THR A 144 -1.61 -3.54 3.86
CA THR A 144 -2.13 -2.18 3.63
C THR A 144 -1.04 -1.12 3.79
N SER A 145 -1.22 0.02 3.13
CA SER A 145 -0.40 1.23 3.25
C SER A 145 -0.89 2.20 4.34
N ASN A 146 -1.75 1.77 5.27
CA ASN A 146 -2.35 2.61 6.30
C ASN A 146 -1.34 3.45 7.11
N MET A 147 -0.11 2.94 7.24
CA MET A 147 0.96 3.69 7.93
C MET A 147 1.33 4.96 7.17
N CYS A 148 1.43 4.88 5.83
CA CYS A 148 1.69 6.07 5.00
C CYS A 148 0.53 7.05 5.06
N GLU A 149 -0.71 6.56 5.11
CA GLU A 149 -1.90 7.43 5.25
C GLU A 149 -1.92 8.14 6.61
N THR A 150 -1.55 7.44 7.68
CA THR A 150 -1.41 8.04 9.02
C THR A 150 -0.33 9.12 9.01
N LEU A 151 0.84 8.86 8.39
CA LEU A 151 1.90 9.85 8.23
C LEU A 151 1.41 11.06 7.42
N ASN A 152 0.78 10.84 6.28
CA ASN A 152 0.22 11.91 5.45
C ASN A 152 -0.79 12.76 6.21
N SER A 153 -1.63 12.16 7.05
CA SER A 153 -2.57 12.89 7.89
C SER A 153 -1.86 13.75 8.94
N GLN A 154 -0.79 13.24 9.55
CA GLN A 154 0.01 14.01 10.51
C GLN A 154 0.76 15.17 9.83
N ILE A 155 1.35 14.93 8.66
CA ILE A 155 1.98 15.97 7.84
C ILE A 155 0.95 17.05 7.50
N LYS A 156 -0.19 16.68 6.92
CA LYS A 156 -1.26 17.63 6.56
C LYS A 156 -1.73 18.47 7.75
N ARG A 157 -1.90 17.87 8.92
CA ARG A 157 -2.31 18.59 10.13
C ARG A 157 -1.28 19.63 10.56
N ARG A 158 0.02 19.30 10.52
CA ARG A 158 1.10 20.20 10.94
C ARG A 158 1.45 21.25 9.89
N THR A 159 1.39 20.92 8.61
CA THR A 159 1.67 21.87 7.53
C THR A 159 0.52 22.84 7.29
N ARG A 160 -0.73 22.47 7.61
CA ARG A 160 -1.90 23.35 7.49
C ARG A 160 -1.78 24.65 8.32
N VAL A 161 -1.06 24.60 9.44
CA VAL A 161 -0.84 25.75 10.31
C VAL A 161 0.19 26.73 9.72
N ALA A 162 1.09 26.24 8.88
CA ALA A 162 2.15 27.07 8.28
C ALA A 162 1.67 27.96 7.10
N GLY A 163 0.42 27.77 6.64
CA GLY A 163 -0.16 28.57 5.55
C GLY A 163 0.53 28.31 4.20
N LEU A 164 0.99 29.38 3.54
CA LEU A 164 1.67 29.31 2.25
C LEU A 164 3.17 29.06 2.41
N PHE A 165 3.71 28.14 1.63
CA PHE A 165 5.15 27.91 1.55
C PHE A 165 5.74 28.68 0.38
N PRO A 166 6.87 29.40 0.57
CA PRO A 166 7.47 30.21 -0.49
C PRO A 166 8.09 29.37 -1.61
N ASN A 167 8.48 28.12 -1.34
CA ASN A 167 9.11 27.22 -2.30
C ASN A 167 9.10 25.75 -1.80
N GLU A 168 9.41 24.80 -2.70
CA GLU A 168 9.48 23.37 -2.41
C GLU A 168 10.49 23.03 -1.32
N ALA A 169 11.64 23.72 -1.27
CA ALA A 169 12.66 23.47 -0.26
C ALA A 169 12.16 23.80 1.16
N SER A 170 11.30 24.79 1.31
CA SER A 170 10.67 25.11 2.62
C SER A 170 9.70 24.05 3.06
N ILE A 171 8.87 23.53 2.15
CA ILE A 171 7.97 22.39 2.42
C ILE A 171 8.82 21.16 2.81
N LEU A 172 9.84 20.84 2.01
CA LEU A 172 10.67 19.66 2.25
C LEU A 172 11.36 19.72 3.61
N ARG A 173 11.90 20.88 4.01
CA ARG A 173 12.52 21.05 5.34
C ARG A 173 11.55 20.80 6.48
N LEU A 174 10.34 21.38 6.43
CA LEU A 174 9.34 21.18 7.47
C LEU A 174 8.86 19.73 7.52
N VAL A 175 8.55 19.14 6.36
CA VAL A 175 8.10 17.74 6.28
C VAL A 175 9.20 16.79 6.77
N SER A 176 10.46 17.02 6.39
CA SER A 176 11.60 16.21 6.86
C SER A 176 11.76 16.28 8.38
N ALA A 177 11.66 17.47 8.98
CA ALA A 177 11.74 17.61 10.43
C ALA A 177 10.62 16.85 11.14
N ILE A 178 9.37 16.98 10.67
CA ILE A 178 8.22 16.23 11.20
C ILE A 178 8.45 14.71 11.12
N LEU A 179 8.99 14.24 9.99
CA LEU A 179 9.20 12.82 9.76
C LEU A 179 10.39 12.28 10.56
N MET A 180 11.41 13.09 10.85
CA MET A 180 12.52 12.71 11.73
C MET A 180 12.00 12.44 13.15
N ASP A 181 11.22 13.37 13.73
CA ASP A 181 10.62 13.19 15.06
C ASP A 181 9.81 11.88 15.13
N ILE A 182 8.97 11.62 14.11
CA ILE A 182 8.15 10.40 14.05
C ILE A 182 9.03 9.14 13.87
N SER A 183 10.10 9.20 13.08
CA SER A 183 11.00 8.07 12.87
C SER A 183 11.73 7.69 14.15
N GLU A 184 12.23 8.67 14.91
CA GLU A 184 12.87 8.46 16.21
C GLU A 184 11.92 7.82 17.22
N GLU A 185 10.65 8.29 17.28
CA GLU A 185 9.62 7.68 18.09
C GLU A 185 9.36 6.21 17.69
N TRP A 186 9.35 5.92 16.41
CA TRP A 186 9.12 4.55 15.93
C TRP A 186 10.31 3.63 16.16
N GLU A 187 11.52 4.12 16.05
CA GLU A 187 12.74 3.36 16.25
C GLU A 187 12.96 3.03 17.74
N SER A 188 12.62 3.96 18.63
CA SER A 188 12.65 3.75 20.08
C SER A 188 11.45 2.97 20.62
N GLY A 189 10.32 2.98 19.88
CA GLY A 189 9.04 2.39 20.29
C GLY A 189 8.99 0.86 20.21
N LYS A 190 7.78 0.32 20.24
CA LYS A 190 7.51 -1.13 20.19
C LYS A 190 7.91 -1.75 18.85
N THR A 191 8.35 -3.00 18.89
CA THR A 191 8.59 -3.82 17.70
C THR A 191 7.30 -3.98 16.90
N TYR A 192 7.35 -3.61 15.61
CA TYR A 192 6.18 -3.66 14.73
C TYR A 192 6.01 -5.03 14.07
N LEU A 193 7.09 -5.59 13.54
CA LEU A 193 7.10 -6.95 13.00
C LEU A 193 7.79 -7.87 14.00
N PRO A 194 7.18 -9.01 14.39
CA PRO A 194 7.89 -10.01 15.15
C PRO A 194 9.11 -10.51 14.35
N GLN A 195 10.17 -10.90 15.05
CA GLN A 195 11.30 -11.55 14.38
C GLN A 195 10.79 -12.80 13.67
N ILE A 196 11.06 -12.88 12.39
CA ILE A 196 10.83 -14.10 11.62
C ILE A 196 12.00 -15.01 11.98
N SER A 197 11.74 -16.02 12.80
CA SER A 197 12.74 -17.07 13.03
C SER A 197 13.02 -17.72 11.67
N SER A 198 14.22 -17.55 11.16
CA SER A 198 14.72 -18.32 10.01
C SER A 198 14.79 -19.77 10.46
N ASN A 199 13.83 -20.60 10.04
CA ASN A 199 13.97 -22.05 10.10
C ASN A 199 14.81 -22.52 8.93
#